data_3ae4c266c4df1bf108cc95e182c4da6f
#
_entry.id   3ae4c266c4df1bf108cc95e182c4da6f
#
_cell.length_a   1.000
_cell.length_b   1.000
_cell.length_c   1.000
_cell.angle_alpha   90.00
_cell.angle_beta   90.00
_cell.angle_gamma   90.00
#
_symmetry.space_group_name_H-M   'P 1'
#
loop_
_entity.id
_entity.type
_entity.pdbx_description
1 polymer ?
#
loop_
_entity_poly.entity_id
_entity_poly.type
_entity_poly.pdbx_seq_one_letter_code
_entity_poly.pdbx_strand_id
1 'polypeptide(L)'
;MYPHDVVPVHFPTSCTDCPEGITDSQEHHWESGRENCLTLMQISGHHKFLGIAFLGIGLWAWNEKGVLSNISSITDLGGFDPVWLFLVVGGVMFILGFAGCIGALRENTFLLKFFSVFLGIIFFLELTAGVLAFVFKDWIKDQLYFFINNNIRAYRDDIDLQNLIDFTQEYWQCCGAFGADDWNLNIYFNCTDSNASRERCGVPFSCCTKDPAEDVINTQCGYDARQKPEVDQQTVIYTKGCVPQFEKWLQDNLTIVAGIFIGIALLQIFGICLAQNLVSDIEAVRASW
;
A
#
# COMPACT_ATOMS: atom_id res chain seq x y z
N MET A 1 -6.62 -65.81 14.73
CA MET A 1 -6.12 -65.39 13.42
C MET A 1 -7.29 -64.72 12.71
N TYR A 2 -7.53 -63.42 12.99
CA TYR A 2 -8.59 -62.62 12.35
C TYR A 2 -7.90 -61.67 11.37
N PRO A 3 -8.32 -61.61 10.12
CA PRO A 3 -7.80 -60.62 9.20
C PRO A 3 -8.40 -59.24 9.57
N HIS A 4 -7.54 -58.28 9.86
CA HIS A 4 -7.92 -56.88 9.90
C HIS A 4 -8.25 -56.46 8.48
N ASP A 5 -9.55 -56.27 8.20
CA ASP A 5 -10.02 -55.58 7.02
C ASP A 5 -9.59 -54.12 7.14
N VAL A 6 -8.47 -53.78 6.48
CA VAL A 6 -8.04 -52.39 6.30
C VAL A 6 -8.96 -51.80 5.25
N VAL A 7 -9.98 -51.08 5.73
CA VAL A 7 -10.79 -50.21 4.87
C VAL A 7 -9.87 -49.09 4.34
N PRO A 8 -9.69 -48.98 3.03
CA PRO A 8 -8.90 -47.88 2.49
C PRO A 8 -9.69 -46.60 2.74
N VAL A 9 -9.22 -45.78 3.69
CA VAL A 9 -9.78 -44.44 3.90
C VAL A 9 -9.33 -43.60 2.69
N HIS A 10 -10.28 -43.36 1.81
CA HIS A 10 -10.11 -42.41 0.72
C HIS A 10 -9.94 -41.02 1.32
N PHE A 11 -8.78 -40.42 1.14
CA PHE A 11 -8.57 -38.99 1.48
C PHE A 11 -9.55 -38.13 0.66
N PRO A 12 -10.32 -37.29 1.31
CA PRO A 12 -11.15 -36.33 0.59
C PRO A 12 -10.26 -35.40 -0.22
N THR A 13 -10.56 -35.24 -1.47
CA THR A 13 -9.80 -34.40 -2.42
C THR A 13 -10.09 -32.91 -2.23
N SER A 14 -10.93 -32.54 -1.25
CA SER A 14 -11.29 -31.14 -0.94
C SER A 14 -11.72 -30.99 0.52
N CYS A 15 -11.63 -29.78 1.06
CA CYS A 15 -12.10 -29.39 2.41
C CYS A 15 -13.59 -29.69 2.68
N THR A 16 -14.33 -30.20 1.71
CA THR A 16 -15.79 -30.40 1.77
C THR A 16 -16.24 -31.85 1.93
N ASP A 17 -15.36 -32.83 1.72
CA ASP A 17 -15.75 -34.24 1.69
C ASP A 17 -15.47 -34.88 3.05
N CYS A 18 -16.55 -35.33 3.75
CA CYS A 18 -16.44 -36.03 5.01
C CYS A 18 -16.23 -37.54 4.75
N PRO A 19 -15.22 -38.22 5.30
CA PRO A 19 -15.06 -39.66 5.13
C PRO A 19 -16.16 -40.42 5.88
N GLU A 20 -16.78 -41.41 5.24
CA GLU A 20 -17.80 -42.28 5.85
C GLU A 20 -17.15 -43.21 6.88
N GLY A 21 -17.73 -43.29 8.09
CA GLY A 21 -17.36 -44.29 9.11
C GLY A 21 -16.42 -43.82 10.22
N ILE A 22 -16.40 -42.51 10.54
CA ILE A 22 -15.58 -41.92 11.62
C ILE A 22 -16.22 -42.17 13.00
N THR A 23 -15.37 -42.33 14.04
CA THR A 23 -15.81 -42.36 15.44
C THR A 23 -16.06 -40.95 15.96
N ASP A 24 -16.92 -40.77 16.97
CA ASP A 24 -17.35 -39.51 17.56
C ASP A 24 -16.16 -38.56 17.93
N SER A 25 -15.07 -39.11 18.43
CA SER A 25 -13.84 -38.35 18.74
C SER A 25 -13.08 -37.88 17.50
N GLN A 26 -13.16 -38.62 16.39
CA GLN A 26 -12.53 -38.25 15.10
C GLN A 26 -13.38 -37.22 14.35
N GLU A 27 -14.70 -37.24 14.55
CA GLU A 27 -15.63 -36.29 13.95
C GLU A 27 -15.37 -34.85 14.44
N HIS A 28 -15.17 -34.65 15.75
CA HIS A 28 -14.79 -33.34 16.31
C HIS A 28 -13.46 -32.83 15.77
N HIS A 29 -12.48 -33.68 15.57
CA HIS A 29 -11.18 -33.29 15.02
C HIS A 29 -11.28 -32.96 13.53
N TRP A 30 -12.11 -33.67 12.78
CA TRP A 30 -12.41 -33.41 11.38
C TRP A 30 -13.14 -32.08 11.17
N GLU A 31 -14.18 -31.81 11.97
CA GLU A 31 -14.93 -30.56 11.89
C GLU A 31 -14.01 -29.34 12.14
N SER A 32 -13.16 -29.41 13.17
CA SER A 32 -12.19 -28.35 13.46
C SER A 32 -11.20 -28.14 12.30
N GLY A 33 -10.66 -29.20 11.72
CA GLY A 33 -9.76 -29.14 10.57
C GLY A 33 -10.42 -28.54 9.33
N ARG A 34 -11.69 -28.88 9.08
CA ARG A 34 -12.48 -28.34 7.98
C ARG A 34 -12.74 -26.84 8.13
N GLU A 35 -13.12 -26.39 9.33
CA GLU A 35 -13.34 -24.96 9.60
C GLU A 35 -12.04 -24.14 9.43
N ASN A 36 -10.92 -24.66 9.93
CA ASN A 36 -9.61 -24.06 9.75
C ASN A 36 -9.23 -23.95 8.26
N CYS A 37 -9.49 -25.00 7.48
CA CYS A 37 -9.25 -25.04 6.04
C CYS A 37 -10.10 -24.00 5.29
N LEU A 38 -11.41 -23.94 5.55
CA LEU A 38 -12.33 -23.00 4.91
C LEU A 38 -11.98 -21.55 5.27
N THR A 39 -11.68 -21.26 6.52
CA THR A 39 -11.29 -19.93 6.98
C THR A 39 -9.96 -19.48 6.35
N LEU A 40 -8.96 -20.37 6.31
CA LEU A 40 -7.68 -20.09 5.64
C LEU A 40 -7.87 -19.85 4.15
N MET A 41 -8.73 -20.62 3.50
CA MET A 41 -9.06 -20.46 2.08
C MET A 41 -9.74 -19.13 1.81
N GLN A 42 -10.63 -18.67 2.69
CA GLN A 42 -11.29 -17.37 2.57
C GLN A 42 -10.29 -16.21 2.72
N ILE A 43 -9.43 -16.25 3.75
CA ILE A 43 -8.40 -15.24 3.97
C ILE A 43 -7.42 -15.19 2.79
N SER A 44 -6.92 -16.36 2.36
CA SER A 44 -6.00 -16.47 1.21
C SER A 44 -6.66 -16.03 -0.09
N GLY A 45 -7.96 -16.26 -0.24
CA GLY A 45 -8.77 -15.78 -1.36
C GLY A 45 -8.77 -14.24 -1.44
N HIS A 46 -9.00 -13.55 -0.32
CA HIS A 46 -8.94 -12.09 -0.27
C HIS A 46 -7.55 -11.56 -0.66
N HIS A 47 -6.47 -12.15 -0.15
CA HIS A 47 -5.11 -11.79 -0.53
C HIS A 47 -4.86 -11.98 -2.03
N LYS A 48 -5.35 -13.07 -2.62
CA LYS A 48 -5.24 -13.35 -4.05
C LYS A 48 -5.99 -12.30 -4.89
N PHE A 49 -7.23 -11.95 -4.53
CA PHE A 49 -8.01 -10.94 -5.26
C PHE A 49 -7.39 -9.55 -5.16
N LEU A 50 -6.94 -9.14 -3.97
CA LEU A 50 -6.20 -7.90 -3.78
C LEU A 50 -4.90 -7.90 -4.58
N GLY A 51 -4.16 -9.00 -4.57
CA GLY A 51 -2.94 -9.15 -5.37
C GLY A 51 -3.20 -8.96 -6.86
N ILE A 52 -4.27 -9.56 -7.41
CA ILE A 52 -4.69 -9.36 -8.81
C ILE A 52 -5.03 -7.90 -9.09
N ALA A 53 -5.77 -7.23 -8.18
CA ALA A 53 -6.13 -5.83 -8.33
C ALA A 53 -4.88 -4.91 -8.35
N PHE A 54 -3.94 -5.11 -7.43
CA PHE A 54 -2.69 -4.36 -7.40
C PHE A 54 -1.82 -4.62 -8.63
N LEU A 55 -1.72 -5.87 -9.09
CA LEU A 55 -1.01 -6.21 -10.32
C LEU A 55 -1.70 -5.58 -11.54
N GLY A 56 -3.03 -5.59 -11.60
CA GLY A 56 -3.79 -4.96 -12.68
C GLY A 56 -3.55 -3.45 -12.75
N ILE A 57 -3.59 -2.76 -11.61
CA ILE A 57 -3.28 -1.32 -11.52
C ILE A 57 -1.82 -1.07 -11.91
N GLY A 58 -0.88 -1.86 -11.38
CA GLY A 58 0.54 -1.72 -11.71
C GLY A 58 0.85 -1.95 -13.18
N LEU A 59 0.27 -2.97 -13.81
CA LEU A 59 0.45 -3.25 -15.24
C LEU A 59 -0.22 -2.20 -16.12
N TRP A 60 -1.40 -1.73 -15.73
CA TRP A 60 -2.06 -0.63 -16.43
C TRP A 60 -1.22 0.64 -16.39
N ALA A 61 -0.76 1.04 -15.19
CA ALA A 61 0.11 2.20 -15.03
C ALA A 61 1.45 2.04 -15.77
N TRP A 62 2.02 0.83 -15.80
CA TRP A 62 3.21 0.52 -16.58
C TRP A 62 2.97 0.71 -18.09
N ASN A 63 1.84 0.26 -18.60
CA ASN A 63 1.49 0.39 -20.02
C ASN A 63 1.28 1.87 -20.41
N GLU A 64 0.60 2.66 -19.57
CA GLU A 64 0.42 4.09 -19.79
C GLU A 64 1.77 4.83 -19.80
N LYS A 65 2.68 4.52 -18.87
CA LYS A 65 4.05 5.05 -18.89
C LYS A 65 4.82 4.62 -20.15
N GLY A 66 4.65 3.41 -20.63
CA GLY A 66 5.29 2.93 -21.85
C GLY A 66 4.90 3.74 -23.10
N VAL A 67 3.68 4.25 -23.14
CA VAL A 67 3.19 5.16 -24.22
C VAL A 67 3.80 6.55 -24.08
N LEU A 68 4.01 7.04 -22.85
CA LEU A 68 4.55 8.35 -22.54
C LEU A 68 6.09 8.37 -22.42
N SER A 69 6.76 7.22 -22.28
CA SER A 69 8.19 7.10 -22.01
C SER A 69 9.11 7.60 -23.13
N ASN A 70 8.57 7.88 -24.31
CA ASN A 70 9.31 8.60 -25.36
C ASN A 70 9.66 10.06 -24.97
N ILE A 71 9.14 10.54 -23.84
CA ILE A 71 9.37 11.88 -23.29
C ILE A 71 10.21 11.81 -21.99
N SER A 72 10.29 10.64 -21.34
CA SER A 72 10.83 10.50 -19.98
C SER A 72 12.32 10.08 -19.89
N SER A 73 13.19 10.60 -20.75
CA SER A 73 14.65 10.51 -20.50
C SER A 73 15.12 11.42 -19.34
N ILE A 74 14.20 12.03 -18.60
CA ILE A 74 14.48 13.01 -17.52
C ILE A 74 14.21 12.44 -16.11
N THR A 75 13.61 11.27 -15.97
CA THR A 75 13.33 10.67 -14.64
C THR A 75 14.49 9.86 -14.05
N ASP A 76 15.73 10.27 -14.26
CA ASP A 76 16.88 9.85 -13.45
C ASP A 76 16.91 10.54 -12.06
N LEU A 77 15.74 10.86 -11.52
CA LEU A 77 15.57 11.39 -10.17
C LEU A 77 15.40 10.23 -9.17
N GLY A 78 16.54 9.59 -8.83
CA GLY A 78 16.63 8.79 -7.59
C GLY A 78 15.70 7.58 -7.47
N GLY A 79 15.21 7.01 -8.55
CA GLY A 79 14.96 5.57 -8.66
C GLY A 79 13.75 4.95 -7.96
N PHE A 80 12.79 5.67 -7.38
CA PHE A 80 11.60 5.02 -6.82
C PHE A 80 10.34 5.36 -7.62
N ASP A 81 10.02 4.52 -8.58
CA ASP A 81 8.78 4.56 -9.33
C ASP A 81 7.66 3.84 -8.57
N PRO A 82 6.56 4.52 -8.18
CA PRO A 82 5.46 3.91 -7.45
C PRO A 82 4.81 2.73 -8.19
N VAL A 83 4.92 2.65 -9.51
CA VAL A 83 4.43 1.52 -10.32
C VAL A 83 5.09 0.21 -9.89
N TRP A 84 6.41 0.23 -9.63
CA TRP A 84 7.12 -0.95 -9.12
C TRP A 84 6.61 -1.40 -7.76
N LEU A 85 6.22 -0.46 -6.90
CA LEU A 85 5.64 -0.80 -5.60
C LEU A 85 4.34 -1.61 -5.78
N PHE A 86 3.44 -1.16 -6.65
CA PHE A 86 2.19 -1.88 -6.95
C PHE A 86 2.46 -3.28 -7.53
N LEU A 87 3.43 -3.41 -8.43
CA LEU A 87 3.78 -4.70 -9.03
C LEU A 87 4.40 -5.66 -8.01
N VAL A 88 5.33 -5.20 -7.18
CA VAL A 88 5.99 -6.03 -6.17
C VAL A 88 5.01 -6.44 -5.08
N VAL A 89 4.27 -5.49 -4.50
CA VAL A 89 3.28 -5.78 -3.46
C VAL A 89 2.17 -6.69 -4.00
N GLY A 90 1.64 -6.38 -5.18
CA GLY A 90 0.62 -7.19 -5.84
C GLY A 90 1.11 -8.61 -6.13
N GLY A 91 2.35 -8.76 -6.62
CA GLY A 91 2.98 -10.06 -6.87
C GLY A 91 3.16 -10.89 -5.60
N VAL A 92 3.65 -10.29 -4.52
CA VAL A 92 3.81 -10.96 -3.22
C VAL A 92 2.45 -11.39 -2.66
N MET A 93 1.45 -10.50 -2.66
CA MET A 93 0.10 -10.83 -2.19
C MET A 93 -0.54 -11.95 -3.01
N PHE A 94 -0.38 -11.91 -4.34
CA PHE A 94 -0.90 -12.96 -5.23
C PHE A 94 -0.25 -14.32 -4.95
N ILE A 95 1.09 -14.37 -4.85
CA ILE A 95 1.84 -15.61 -4.58
C ILE A 95 1.44 -16.20 -3.23
N LEU A 96 1.35 -15.37 -2.18
CA LEU A 96 0.95 -15.81 -0.85
C LEU A 96 -0.50 -16.29 -0.82
N GLY A 97 -1.42 -15.55 -1.43
CA GLY A 97 -2.83 -15.96 -1.53
C GLY A 97 -3.00 -17.26 -2.32
N PHE A 98 -2.20 -17.44 -3.39
CA PHE A 98 -2.18 -18.69 -4.15
C PHE A 98 -1.62 -19.85 -3.34
N ALA A 99 -0.49 -19.66 -2.66
CA ALA A 99 0.15 -20.69 -1.83
C ALA A 99 -0.76 -21.13 -0.67
N GLY A 100 -1.40 -20.18 0.02
CA GLY A 100 -2.36 -20.48 1.09
C GLY A 100 -3.60 -21.24 0.58
N CYS A 101 -4.19 -20.79 -0.51
CA CYS A 101 -5.38 -21.40 -1.10
C CYS A 101 -5.10 -22.82 -1.64
N ILE A 102 -4.07 -23.00 -2.46
CA ILE A 102 -3.71 -24.32 -3.01
C ILE A 102 -3.16 -25.23 -1.93
N GLY A 103 -2.39 -24.68 -0.96
CA GLY A 103 -1.87 -25.41 0.18
C GLY A 103 -2.99 -26.03 1.01
N ALA A 104 -4.05 -25.26 1.29
CA ALA A 104 -5.23 -25.74 2.01
C ALA A 104 -6.04 -26.75 1.19
N LEU A 105 -6.36 -26.45 -0.09
CA LEU A 105 -7.17 -27.31 -0.94
C LEU A 105 -6.52 -28.66 -1.24
N ARG A 106 -5.20 -28.70 -1.41
CA ARG A 106 -4.45 -29.91 -1.77
C ARG A 106 -3.71 -30.54 -0.59
N GLU A 107 -3.96 -30.06 0.62
CA GLU A 107 -3.30 -30.54 1.85
C GLU A 107 -1.77 -30.58 1.69
N ASN A 108 -1.23 -29.59 0.97
CA ASN A 108 0.20 -29.54 0.68
C ASN A 108 0.92 -28.83 1.82
N THR A 109 1.56 -29.61 2.71
CA THR A 109 2.29 -29.09 3.86
C THR A 109 3.44 -28.16 3.49
N PHE A 110 4.06 -28.36 2.32
CA PHE A 110 5.13 -27.47 1.83
C PHE A 110 4.60 -26.06 1.55
N LEU A 111 3.47 -25.95 0.81
CA LEU A 111 2.86 -24.64 0.48
C LEU A 111 2.32 -23.94 1.72
N LEU A 112 1.75 -24.68 2.68
CA LEU A 112 1.28 -24.13 3.94
C LEU A 112 2.42 -23.62 4.82
N LYS A 113 3.52 -24.38 4.92
CA LYS A 113 4.74 -23.93 5.62
C LYS A 113 5.35 -22.70 4.94
N PHE A 114 5.43 -22.69 3.61
CA PHE A 114 5.88 -21.55 2.83
C PHE A 114 5.02 -20.30 3.15
N PHE A 115 3.70 -20.40 3.06
CA PHE A 115 2.76 -19.32 3.38
C PHE A 115 2.97 -18.80 4.81
N SER A 116 3.04 -19.69 5.80
CA SER A 116 3.23 -19.34 7.21
C SER A 116 4.56 -18.62 7.47
N VAL A 117 5.66 -19.11 6.89
CA VAL A 117 7.00 -18.51 7.05
C VAL A 117 7.04 -17.12 6.43
N PHE A 118 6.50 -16.96 5.21
CA PHE A 118 6.49 -15.65 4.56
C PHE A 118 5.60 -14.63 5.28
N LEU A 119 4.43 -15.02 5.78
CA LEU A 119 3.62 -14.14 6.63
C LEU A 119 4.38 -13.73 7.89
N GLY A 120 5.11 -14.66 8.52
CA GLY A 120 5.96 -14.36 9.67
C GLY A 120 7.06 -13.34 9.34
N ILE A 121 7.72 -13.48 8.19
CA ILE A 121 8.73 -12.52 7.73
C ILE A 121 8.10 -11.14 7.54
N ILE A 122 6.95 -11.05 6.86
CA ILE A 122 6.24 -9.77 6.64
C ILE A 122 5.86 -9.14 7.99
N PHE A 123 5.34 -9.91 8.94
CA PHE A 123 5.01 -9.44 10.27
C PHE A 123 6.22 -8.81 11.00
N PHE A 124 7.37 -9.47 10.96
CA PHE A 124 8.59 -8.91 11.55
C PHE A 124 9.10 -7.66 10.82
N LEU A 125 8.97 -7.62 9.48
CA LEU A 125 9.30 -6.43 8.70
C LEU A 125 8.38 -5.25 9.05
N GLU A 126 7.08 -5.47 9.24
CA GLU A 126 6.13 -4.44 9.68
C GLU A 126 6.48 -3.88 11.06
N LEU A 127 6.76 -4.75 12.02
CA LEU A 127 7.20 -4.33 13.36
C LEU A 127 8.50 -3.52 13.30
N THR A 128 9.48 -3.99 12.53
CA THR A 128 10.75 -3.31 12.36
C THR A 128 10.57 -1.95 11.69
N ALA A 129 9.77 -1.89 10.61
CA ALA A 129 9.46 -0.65 9.91
C ALA A 129 8.75 0.35 10.83
N GLY A 130 7.80 -0.10 11.66
CA GLY A 130 7.12 0.76 12.64
C GLY A 130 8.08 1.36 13.67
N VAL A 131 8.99 0.55 14.22
CA VAL A 131 10.02 1.03 15.17
C VAL A 131 10.98 2.01 14.49
N LEU A 132 11.46 1.70 13.28
CA LEU A 132 12.34 2.57 12.52
C LEU A 132 11.66 3.90 12.15
N ALA A 133 10.39 3.85 11.74
CA ALA A 133 9.62 5.06 11.43
C ALA A 133 9.48 5.97 12.66
N PHE A 134 9.31 5.40 13.85
CA PHE A 134 9.25 6.17 15.10
C PHE A 134 10.60 6.75 15.50
N VAL A 135 11.67 5.96 15.43
CA VAL A 135 13.03 6.37 15.85
C VAL A 135 13.62 7.39 14.88
N PHE A 136 13.42 7.21 13.58
CA PHE A 136 14.01 8.04 12.52
C PHE A 136 13.02 9.02 11.90
N LYS A 137 11.98 9.42 12.62
CA LYS A 137 10.91 10.29 12.10
C LYS A 137 11.43 11.59 11.47
N ASP A 138 12.42 12.23 12.11
CA ASP A 138 12.96 13.50 11.64
C ASP A 138 13.79 13.31 10.36
N TRP A 139 14.60 12.25 10.30
CA TRP A 139 15.31 11.87 9.08
C TRP A 139 14.32 11.55 7.91
N ILE A 140 13.22 10.87 8.20
CA ILE A 140 12.18 10.58 7.19
C ILE A 140 11.55 11.87 6.68
N LYS A 141 11.30 12.85 7.55
CA LYS A 141 10.80 14.18 7.15
C LYS A 141 11.79 14.89 6.22
N ASP A 142 13.08 14.87 6.54
CA ASP A 142 14.11 15.48 5.72
C ASP A 142 14.21 14.81 4.34
N GLN A 143 14.10 13.47 4.27
CA GLN A 143 14.06 12.74 3.01
C GLN A 143 12.79 13.06 2.20
N LEU A 144 11.64 13.16 2.86
CA LEU A 144 10.37 13.53 2.22
C LEU A 144 10.43 14.97 1.66
N TYR A 145 11.01 15.88 2.44
CA TYR A 145 11.28 17.25 1.99
C TYR A 145 12.16 17.29 0.74
N PHE A 146 13.29 16.59 0.78
CA PHE A 146 14.19 16.51 -0.36
C PHE A 146 13.51 15.93 -1.60
N PHE A 147 12.73 14.86 -1.42
CA PHE A 147 11.96 14.22 -2.49
C PHE A 147 10.93 15.18 -3.10
N ILE A 148 10.12 15.85 -2.28
CA ILE A 148 9.10 16.79 -2.78
C ILE A 148 9.77 17.96 -3.50
N ASN A 149 10.86 18.53 -2.98
CA ASN A 149 11.55 19.64 -3.62
C ASN A 149 12.16 19.28 -4.98
N ASN A 150 12.68 18.06 -5.12
CA ASN A 150 13.14 17.58 -6.42
C ASN A 150 11.96 17.46 -7.41
N ASN A 151 10.82 17.01 -6.95
CA ASN A 151 9.62 16.93 -7.78
C ASN A 151 9.05 18.32 -8.12
N ILE A 152 9.12 19.30 -7.21
CA ILE A 152 8.76 20.70 -7.50
C ILE A 152 9.61 21.26 -8.64
N ARG A 153 10.90 20.94 -8.70
CA ARG A 153 11.78 21.39 -9.80
C ARG A 153 11.34 20.86 -11.15
N ALA A 154 10.89 19.61 -11.21
CA ALA A 154 10.44 18.94 -12.43
C ALA A 154 8.93 19.12 -12.73
N TYR A 155 8.23 19.91 -11.96
CA TYR A 155 6.78 20.14 -12.04
C TYR A 155 6.40 20.57 -13.44
N ARG A 156 6.23 20.61 -14.36
CA ARG A 156 5.84 20.94 -15.73
C ARG A 156 6.58 20.14 -16.80
N ASP A 157 7.64 19.43 -16.40
CA ASP A 157 8.39 18.61 -17.33
C ASP A 157 7.72 17.25 -17.52
N ASP A 158 6.97 16.80 -16.51
CA ASP A 158 6.22 15.53 -16.50
C ASP A 158 4.77 15.80 -16.08
N ILE A 159 3.83 15.47 -16.96
CA ILE A 159 2.40 15.68 -16.73
C ILE A 159 1.84 14.79 -15.60
N ASP A 160 2.36 13.58 -15.46
CA ASP A 160 1.91 12.65 -14.40
C ASP A 160 2.39 13.16 -13.04
N LEU A 161 3.62 13.66 -12.97
CA LEU A 161 4.16 14.30 -11.77
C LEU A 161 3.39 15.57 -11.42
N GLN A 162 3.07 16.40 -12.42
CA GLN A 162 2.25 17.59 -12.23
C GLN A 162 0.88 17.21 -11.63
N ASN A 163 0.18 16.26 -12.23
CA ASN A 163 -1.12 15.79 -11.73
C ASN A 163 -1.04 15.23 -10.30
N LEU A 164 0.02 14.50 -9.98
CA LEU A 164 0.25 13.96 -8.64
C LEU A 164 0.46 15.07 -7.61
N ILE A 165 1.27 16.07 -7.94
CA ILE A 165 1.52 17.22 -7.05
C ILE A 165 0.23 18.01 -6.86
N ASP A 166 -0.48 18.33 -7.95
CA ASP A 166 -1.72 19.08 -7.90
C ASP A 166 -2.78 18.36 -7.08
N PHE A 167 -2.98 17.05 -7.31
CA PHE A 167 -3.88 16.25 -6.50
C PHE A 167 -3.48 16.24 -5.01
N THR A 168 -2.20 16.10 -4.71
CA THR A 168 -1.69 16.07 -3.32
C THR A 168 -1.94 17.40 -2.62
N GLN A 169 -1.65 18.53 -3.28
CA GLN A 169 -1.83 19.86 -2.70
C GLN A 169 -3.31 20.21 -2.48
N GLU A 170 -4.16 19.84 -3.43
CA GLU A 170 -5.61 20.01 -3.28
C GLU A 170 -6.21 19.14 -2.17
N TYR A 171 -5.83 17.85 -2.14
CA TYR A 171 -6.37 16.90 -1.15
C TYR A 171 -5.96 17.27 0.28
N TRP A 172 -4.68 17.63 0.48
CA TRP A 172 -4.14 17.98 1.79
C TRP A 172 -4.30 19.45 2.15
N GLN A 173 -4.79 20.28 1.23
CA GLN A 173 -4.93 21.73 1.41
C GLN A 173 -3.60 22.37 1.85
N CYS A 174 -2.56 22.13 1.09
CA CYS A 174 -1.18 22.52 1.37
C CYS A 174 -0.50 23.09 0.12
N CYS A 175 0.65 23.73 0.27
CA CYS A 175 1.42 24.28 -0.84
C CYS A 175 2.91 24.09 -0.61
N GLY A 176 3.61 23.46 -1.58
CA GLY A 176 5.03 23.13 -1.46
C GLY A 176 5.31 22.04 -0.40
N ALA A 177 6.58 21.79 -0.12
CA ALA A 177 7.00 20.82 0.89
C ALA A 177 6.77 21.34 2.32
N PHE A 178 7.39 22.49 2.64
CA PHE A 178 7.23 23.19 3.92
C PHE A 178 6.40 24.46 3.81
N GLY A 179 6.24 25.02 2.62
CA GLY A 179 5.45 26.23 2.36
C GLY A 179 5.48 26.66 0.92
N ALA A 180 4.74 27.72 0.61
CA ALA A 180 4.62 28.26 -0.74
C ALA A 180 5.96 28.71 -1.33
N ASP A 181 6.93 29.08 -0.49
CA ASP A 181 8.25 29.56 -0.94
C ASP A 181 9.12 28.48 -1.57
N ASP A 182 8.81 27.19 -1.34
CA ASP A 182 9.50 26.09 -1.99
C ASP A 182 9.36 26.14 -3.53
N TRP A 183 8.33 26.81 -4.03
CA TRP A 183 8.12 27.03 -5.46
C TRP A 183 9.17 27.94 -6.11
N ASN A 184 10.02 28.61 -5.32
CA ASN A 184 11.22 29.27 -5.86
C ASN A 184 12.21 28.31 -6.52
N LEU A 185 12.13 27.02 -6.22
CA LEU A 185 12.98 25.99 -6.81
C LEU A 185 12.61 25.68 -8.27
N ASN A 186 11.37 25.99 -8.66
CA ASN A 186 10.89 25.77 -10.03
C ASN A 186 11.19 26.99 -10.91
N ILE A 187 11.63 26.74 -12.15
CA ILE A 187 12.03 27.80 -13.09
C ILE A 187 10.91 28.76 -13.48
N TYR A 188 9.66 28.29 -13.51
CA TYR A 188 8.49 29.09 -13.88
C TYR A 188 8.03 29.99 -12.74
N PHE A 189 8.11 29.53 -11.50
CA PHE A 189 7.58 30.18 -10.30
C PHE A 189 8.66 31.01 -9.55
N ASN A 190 9.92 30.88 -9.92
CA ASN A 190 11.01 31.58 -9.24
C ASN A 190 10.82 33.11 -9.24
N CYS A 191 11.05 33.75 -8.08
CA CYS A 191 10.85 35.20 -7.86
C CYS A 191 11.98 36.09 -8.34
N THR A 192 13.00 35.57 -9.03
CA THR A 192 14.10 36.42 -9.53
C THR A 192 13.62 37.42 -10.59
N ASP A 193 14.15 38.66 -10.58
CA ASP A 193 13.77 39.69 -11.53
C ASP A 193 14.11 39.34 -12.99
N SER A 194 15.07 38.45 -13.20
CA SER A 194 15.43 37.90 -14.49
C SER A 194 14.45 36.89 -15.06
N ASN A 195 13.51 36.41 -14.24
CA ASN A 195 12.52 35.43 -14.67
C ASN A 195 11.42 36.10 -15.51
N ALA A 196 11.37 35.77 -16.79
CA ALA A 196 10.36 36.27 -17.73
C ALA A 196 9.01 35.54 -17.67
N SER A 197 8.88 34.52 -16.81
CA SER A 197 7.65 33.78 -16.67
C SER A 197 6.52 34.65 -16.15
N ARG A 198 5.32 34.47 -16.72
CA ARG A 198 4.10 35.14 -16.23
C ARG A 198 3.68 34.61 -14.84
N GLU A 199 4.16 33.42 -14.45
CA GLU A 199 3.89 32.80 -13.18
C GLU A 199 4.94 33.12 -12.11
N ARG A 200 5.86 34.03 -12.42
CA ARG A 200 6.88 34.49 -11.48
C ARG A 200 6.29 34.90 -10.15
N CYS A 201 6.91 34.48 -9.04
CA CYS A 201 6.39 34.68 -7.68
C CYS A 201 4.97 34.13 -7.44
N GLY A 202 4.49 33.25 -8.31
CA GLY A 202 3.23 32.55 -8.14
C GLY A 202 3.43 31.17 -7.54
N VAL A 203 2.33 30.45 -7.46
CA VAL A 203 2.22 29.03 -7.10
C VAL A 203 1.25 28.35 -8.07
N PRO A 204 1.28 27.02 -8.20
CA PRO A 204 0.27 26.30 -8.97
C PRO A 204 -1.16 26.58 -8.47
N PHE A 205 -2.13 26.40 -9.35
CA PHE A 205 -3.56 26.56 -9.02
C PHE A 205 -4.03 25.62 -7.90
N SER A 206 -3.38 24.46 -7.75
CA SER A 206 -3.64 23.49 -6.71
C SER A 206 -3.32 23.97 -5.29
N CYS A 207 -2.48 25.03 -5.17
CA CYS A 207 -2.22 25.72 -3.93
C CYS A 207 -3.34 26.72 -3.52
N CYS A 208 -4.27 27.03 -4.41
CA CYS A 208 -5.29 28.04 -4.13
C CYS A 208 -6.37 27.53 -3.19
N THR A 209 -6.84 28.41 -2.30
CA THR A 209 -8.02 28.15 -1.49
C THR A 209 -9.25 28.07 -2.41
N LYS A 210 -10.01 26.98 -2.31
CA LYS A 210 -11.23 26.80 -3.11
C LYS A 210 -12.41 27.48 -2.40
N ASP A 211 -13.15 28.31 -3.13
CA ASP A 211 -14.47 28.75 -2.67
C ASP A 211 -15.49 27.63 -2.99
N PRO A 212 -16.19 27.08 -1.99
CA PRO A 212 -17.21 26.04 -2.22
C PRO A 212 -18.36 26.47 -3.12
N ALA A 213 -18.53 27.78 -3.33
CA ALA A 213 -19.58 28.34 -4.16
C ALA A 213 -19.21 28.50 -5.64
N GLU A 214 -17.91 28.31 -5.98
CA GLU A 214 -17.43 28.43 -7.36
C GLU A 214 -17.21 27.04 -7.98
N ASP A 215 -18.02 26.70 -9.00
CA ASP A 215 -17.87 25.47 -9.78
C ASP A 215 -16.73 25.53 -10.80
N VAL A 216 -16.13 26.70 -11.02
CA VAL A 216 -15.09 26.92 -12.04
C VAL A 216 -13.70 27.03 -11.43
N ILE A 217 -12.78 26.17 -11.89
CA ILE A 217 -11.39 26.22 -11.44
C ILE A 217 -10.69 27.45 -12.04
N ASN A 218 -10.31 28.39 -11.20
CA ASN A 218 -9.47 29.51 -11.61
C ASN A 218 -8.01 29.12 -11.63
N THR A 219 -7.47 28.78 -12.81
CA THR A 219 -6.07 28.35 -12.96
C THR A 219 -5.05 29.48 -12.78
N GLN A 220 -5.49 30.74 -12.68
CA GLN A 220 -4.63 31.89 -12.51
C GLN A 220 -4.64 32.45 -11.07
N CYS A 221 -5.35 31.80 -10.16
CA CYS A 221 -5.48 32.22 -8.76
C CYS A 221 -4.14 32.36 -8.02
N GLY A 222 -3.15 31.51 -8.37
CA GLY A 222 -1.82 31.50 -7.78
C GLY A 222 -0.85 32.54 -8.32
N TYR A 223 -1.24 33.33 -9.35
CA TYR A 223 -0.34 34.31 -9.94
C TYR A 223 -0.01 35.44 -8.95
N ASP A 224 1.28 35.81 -8.87
CA ASP A 224 1.78 36.85 -7.97
C ASP A 224 1.40 36.63 -6.47
N ALA A 225 0.93 35.42 -6.10
CA ALA A 225 0.44 35.16 -4.76
C ALA A 225 1.49 35.44 -3.68
N ARG A 226 2.77 35.10 -3.94
CA ARG A 226 3.88 35.28 -2.99
C ARG A 226 4.44 36.70 -2.95
N GLN A 227 4.00 37.60 -3.84
CA GLN A 227 4.32 39.04 -3.75
C GLN A 227 3.44 39.79 -2.78
N LYS A 228 2.28 39.20 -2.40
CA LYS A 228 1.34 39.81 -1.46
C LYS A 228 1.89 39.72 -0.04
N PRO A 229 1.48 40.62 0.87
CA PRO A 229 1.75 40.50 2.29
C PRO A 229 1.23 39.13 2.82
N GLU A 230 1.89 38.55 3.80
CA GLU A 230 1.58 37.22 4.35
C GLU A 230 0.11 37.05 4.78
N VAL A 231 -0.49 38.11 5.32
CA VAL A 231 -1.91 38.12 5.70
C VAL A 231 -2.83 37.94 4.49
N ASP A 232 -2.50 38.57 3.36
CA ASP A 232 -3.28 38.51 2.13
C ASP A 232 -3.03 37.18 1.38
N GLN A 233 -1.82 36.59 1.52
CA GLN A 233 -1.53 35.28 0.96
C GLN A 233 -2.49 34.22 1.52
N GLN A 234 -2.74 34.22 2.83
CA GLN A 234 -3.58 33.22 3.51
C GLN A 234 -5.04 33.22 3.03
N THR A 235 -5.50 34.30 2.42
CA THR A 235 -6.85 34.39 1.86
C THR A 235 -6.99 33.77 0.48
N VAL A 236 -5.85 33.62 -0.25
CA VAL A 236 -5.83 33.20 -1.65
C VAL A 236 -5.21 31.82 -1.82
N ILE A 237 -4.20 31.48 -1.01
CA ILE A 237 -3.45 30.23 -1.12
C ILE A 237 -3.30 29.56 0.23
N TYR A 238 -3.08 28.23 0.19
CA TYR A 238 -2.65 27.47 1.35
C TYR A 238 -1.19 27.83 1.66
N THR A 239 -0.93 28.38 2.83
CA THR A 239 0.42 28.79 3.25
C THR A 239 1.20 27.66 3.95
N LYS A 240 0.49 26.64 4.43
CA LYS A 240 1.13 25.48 5.08
C LYS A 240 1.69 24.52 4.04
N GLY A 241 2.91 24.03 4.30
CA GLY A 241 3.51 22.98 3.48
C GLY A 241 2.84 21.60 3.65
N CYS A 242 3.02 20.75 2.66
CA CYS A 242 2.38 19.44 2.62
C CYS A 242 2.97 18.46 3.67
N VAL A 243 4.27 18.57 3.99
CA VAL A 243 4.90 17.74 5.02
C VAL A 243 4.34 18.04 6.41
N PRO A 244 4.30 19.31 6.88
CA PRO A 244 3.66 19.64 8.16
C PRO A 244 2.17 19.32 8.20
N GLN A 245 1.45 19.47 7.08
CA GLN A 245 0.03 19.18 7.03
C GLN A 245 -0.24 17.67 7.13
N PHE A 246 0.56 16.85 6.46
CA PHE A 246 0.52 15.39 6.57
C PHE A 246 0.88 14.93 7.99
N GLU A 247 1.92 15.52 8.60
CA GLU A 247 2.30 15.21 9.98
C GLU A 247 1.16 15.52 10.95
N LYS A 248 0.51 16.66 10.81
CA LYS A 248 -0.65 17.02 11.63
C LYS A 248 -1.77 16.00 11.45
N TRP A 249 -2.12 15.67 10.21
CA TRP A 249 -3.14 14.66 9.93
C TRP A 249 -2.82 13.31 10.58
N LEU A 250 -1.57 12.87 10.47
CA LEU A 250 -1.12 11.62 11.06
C LEU A 250 -1.25 11.64 12.59
N GLN A 251 -0.91 12.76 13.24
CA GLN A 251 -1.08 12.93 14.68
C GLN A 251 -2.54 12.92 15.10
N ASP A 252 -3.40 13.63 14.36
CA ASP A 252 -4.83 13.72 14.62
C ASP A 252 -5.53 12.34 14.41
N ASN A 253 -5.01 11.50 13.51
CA ASN A 253 -5.56 10.18 13.17
C ASN A 253 -4.72 9.00 13.67
N LEU A 254 -3.78 9.23 14.58
CA LEU A 254 -2.82 8.21 15.04
C LEU A 254 -3.51 6.93 15.53
N THR A 255 -4.63 7.06 16.24
CA THR A 255 -5.40 5.91 16.76
C THR A 255 -5.95 5.05 15.63
N ILE A 256 -6.46 5.67 14.55
CA ILE A 256 -7.01 4.95 13.39
C ILE A 256 -5.87 4.25 12.64
N VAL A 257 -4.79 4.97 12.37
CA VAL A 257 -3.62 4.44 11.65
C VAL A 257 -3.00 3.28 12.43
N ALA A 258 -2.76 3.45 13.73
CA ALA A 258 -2.25 2.39 14.60
C ALA A 258 -3.23 1.19 14.66
N GLY A 259 -4.52 1.44 14.73
CA GLY A 259 -5.57 0.40 14.72
C GLY A 259 -5.54 -0.44 13.44
N ILE A 260 -5.32 0.18 12.28
CA ILE A 260 -5.18 -0.52 10.99
C ILE A 260 -3.95 -1.44 11.02
N PHE A 261 -2.78 -0.95 11.44
CA PHE A 261 -1.55 -1.76 11.52
C PHE A 261 -1.69 -2.92 12.51
N ILE A 262 -2.29 -2.68 13.68
CA ILE A 262 -2.58 -3.74 14.67
C ILE A 262 -3.55 -4.76 14.08
N GLY A 263 -4.59 -4.32 13.37
CA GLY A 263 -5.55 -5.21 12.71
C GLY A 263 -4.89 -6.11 11.67
N ILE A 264 -3.99 -5.57 10.84
CA ILE A 264 -3.22 -6.34 9.86
C ILE A 264 -2.33 -7.36 10.56
N ALA A 265 -1.58 -6.95 11.60
CA ALA A 265 -0.72 -7.85 12.37
C ALA A 265 -1.50 -9.00 13.04
N LEU A 266 -2.69 -8.73 13.59
CA LEU A 266 -3.56 -9.76 14.16
C LEU A 266 -4.06 -10.73 13.10
N LEU A 267 -4.44 -10.25 11.91
CA LEU A 267 -4.84 -11.11 10.79
C LEU A 267 -3.69 -12.00 10.30
N GLN A 268 -2.46 -11.48 10.27
CA GLN A 268 -1.28 -12.28 9.93
C GLN A 268 -1.01 -13.38 10.95
N ILE A 269 -1.03 -13.05 12.26
CA ILE A 269 -0.86 -14.05 13.34
C ILE A 269 -1.95 -15.13 13.24
N PHE A 270 -3.19 -14.72 13.03
CA PHE A 270 -4.31 -15.65 12.88
C PHE A 270 -4.12 -16.57 11.66
N GLY A 271 -3.72 -16.03 10.51
CA GLY A 271 -3.39 -16.80 9.31
C GLY A 271 -2.24 -17.78 9.53
N ILE A 272 -1.19 -17.38 10.27
CA ILE A 272 -0.08 -18.26 10.64
C ILE A 272 -0.57 -19.41 11.52
N CYS A 273 -1.38 -19.12 12.55
CA CYS A 273 -1.92 -20.13 13.44
C CYS A 273 -2.78 -21.15 12.68
N LEU A 274 -3.68 -20.68 11.80
CA LEU A 274 -4.51 -21.57 10.98
C LEU A 274 -3.67 -22.47 10.09
N ALA A 275 -2.66 -21.92 9.41
CA ALA A 275 -1.78 -22.68 8.54
C ALA A 275 -0.96 -23.74 9.31
N GLN A 276 -0.45 -23.40 10.50
CA GLN A 276 0.30 -24.32 11.34
C GLN A 276 -0.59 -25.43 11.92
N ASN A 277 -1.80 -25.13 12.37
CA ASN A 277 -2.76 -26.13 12.83
C ASN A 277 -3.09 -27.11 11.71
N LEU A 278 -3.38 -26.60 10.50
CA LEU A 278 -3.68 -27.46 9.36
C LEU A 278 -2.48 -28.34 8.95
N VAL A 279 -1.25 -27.81 9.02
CA VAL A 279 -0.03 -28.61 8.80
C VAL A 279 0.08 -29.73 9.83
N SER A 280 -0.15 -29.42 11.12
CA SER A 280 -0.09 -30.40 12.21
C SER A 280 -1.14 -31.52 12.03
N ASP A 281 -2.36 -31.16 11.64
CA ASP A 281 -3.44 -32.10 11.40
C ASP A 281 -3.11 -33.05 10.23
N ILE A 282 -2.60 -32.50 9.11
CA ILE A 282 -2.18 -33.30 7.94
C ILE A 282 -1.01 -34.25 8.30
N GLU A 283 -0.03 -33.76 9.07
CA GLU A 283 1.14 -34.58 9.47
C GLU A 283 0.73 -35.67 10.46
N ALA A 284 -0.20 -35.41 11.40
CA ALA A 284 -0.73 -36.40 12.32
C ALA A 284 -1.47 -37.53 11.59
N VAL A 285 -2.29 -37.17 10.62
CA VAL A 285 -3.00 -38.18 9.80
C VAL A 285 -1.99 -39.03 8.99
N ARG A 286 -0.98 -38.39 8.36
CA ARG A 286 0.05 -39.13 7.61
C ARG A 286 0.91 -40.06 8.49
N ALA A 287 1.12 -39.73 9.75
CA ALA A 287 1.90 -40.55 10.67
C ALA A 287 1.09 -41.77 11.21
N SER A 288 -0.23 -41.74 11.11
CA SER A 288 -1.11 -42.83 11.52
C SER A 288 -1.27 -43.95 10.47
N TRP A 289 -0.71 -43.77 9.30
CA TRP A 289 -0.63 -44.72 8.15
C TRP A 289 0.74 -45.42 8.09
#